data_3c0ba9b7b2cbd9b7d49e6206a3dd7618
#
_entry.id   3c0ba9b7b2cbd9b7d49e6206a3dd7618
#
_cell.length_a   1.000
_cell.length_b   1.000
_cell.length_c   1.000
_cell.angle_alpha   90.00
_cell.angle_beta   90.00
_cell.angle_gamma   90.00
#
_symmetry.space_group_name_H-M   'P 1'
#
loop_
_entity.id
_entity.type
_entity.pdbx_description
1 polymer ?
#
loop_
_entity_poly.entity_id
_entity_poly.type
_entity_poly.pdbx_seq_one_letter_code
_entity_poly.pdbx_strand_id
1 'polypeptide(L)'
;MSWLCSCRPLQCSYRKIGWLPRISIKALGLRGRLPYLRRSRSLLSFSLRACLSAQEIQLLLDLADSYVEQNRAENKKTDLLRGRTLINLFFENSTRTRTSFELAGKRLGGDTINMAVSTSSIKKGETLIDTAMTLNAMHPDILCVRHPHSGAVQLLSEKVNCSVINGGDGTHEHPTQALLDAQTIRRRKGKIEGLIVAISGDVLHSRVARSNMHLLSTMGARVRLVAPPTLLPKDVERYGVDVFHNLEDGIKNCDIVMMLRLQTERMQGMYVPSVREYFRFFGLTQEKLNAANPDALVMHPGPMNRGVEIDSELADDIDRSLIREQVEMGVAVRMAVFHALTRNNRSNVT
;
A
#
# COMPACT_ATOMS: atom_id res chain seq x y z
N MET A 1 8.01 -0.14 -23.79
CA MET A 1 7.96 -1.32 -22.89
C MET A 1 6.52 -1.49 -22.47
N SER A 2 5.92 -2.61 -22.85
CA SER A 2 4.47 -2.81 -22.79
C SER A 2 3.98 -3.00 -21.35
N TRP A 3 2.96 -2.28 -20.99
CA TRP A 3 2.15 -2.45 -19.77
C TRP A 3 1.31 -3.72 -19.78
N LEU A 4 1.36 -4.45 -20.89
CA LEU A 4 0.56 -5.62 -21.13
C LEU A 4 1.35 -6.88 -20.75
N CYS A 5 1.27 -7.26 -19.47
CA CYS A 5 1.38 -8.67 -19.13
C CYS A 5 -0.01 -9.26 -19.33
N SER A 6 -0.20 -10.03 -20.40
CA SER A 6 -1.45 -10.69 -20.74
C SER A 6 -1.72 -11.81 -19.74
N CYS A 7 -2.47 -11.51 -18.69
CA CYS A 7 -3.15 -12.55 -17.91
C CYS A 7 -4.60 -12.59 -18.39
N ARG A 8 -4.94 -13.61 -19.18
CA ARG A 8 -6.34 -13.99 -19.43
C ARG A 8 -7.01 -14.25 -18.07
N PRO A 9 -8.25 -13.80 -17.85
CA PRO A 9 -8.99 -14.19 -16.67
C PRO A 9 -9.27 -15.70 -16.78
N LEU A 10 -8.69 -16.49 -15.89
CA LEU A 10 -9.16 -17.82 -15.61
C LEU A 10 -10.57 -17.67 -15.06
N GLN A 11 -11.56 -18.07 -15.85
CA GLN A 11 -12.95 -18.23 -15.43
C GLN A 11 -12.99 -19.21 -14.27
N CYS A 12 -13.09 -18.70 -13.05
CA CYS A 12 -13.40 -19.51 -11.89
C CYS A 12 -14.92 -19.72 -11.89
N SER A 13 -15.36 -20.92 -12.29
CA SER A 13 -16.73 -21.36 -12.22
C SER A 13 -17.17 -21.41 -10.74
N TYR A 14 -18.08 -20.51 -10.36
CA TYR A 14 -18.72 -20.50 -9.05
C TYR A 14 -19.73 -21.65 -8.96
N ARG A 15 -19.48 -22.66 -8.14
CA ARG A 15 -20.54 -23.48 -7.56
C ARG A 15 -21.06 -22.78 -6.31
N LYS A 16 -22.33 -22.39 -6.34
CA LYS A 16 -23.10 -21.90 -5.20
C LYS A 16 -23.13 -22.96 -4.13
N ILE A 17 -22.64 -22.66 -2.93
CA ILE A 17 -23.03 -23.37 -1.70
C ILE A 17 -23.49 -22.27 -0.73
N GLY A 18 -24.79 -22.35 -0.40
CA GLY A 18 -25.47 -21.43 0.47
C GLY A 18 -25.15 -21.64 1.94
N TRP A 19 -25.69 -20.72 2.73
CA TRP A 19 -25.72 -20.57 4.19
C TRP A 19 -24.71 -19.61 4.80
N LEU A 20 -25.21 -18.38 5.00
CA LEU A 20 -24.65 -17.41 5.93
C LEU A 20 -25.54 -17.35 7.19
N PRO A 21 -25.00 -17.51 8.39
CA PRO A 21 -25.66 -17.00 9.58
C PRO A 21 -25.24 -15.55 9.84
N ARG A 22 -26.22 -14.70 10.15
CA ARG A 22 -26.04 -13.32 10.66
C ARG A 22 -25.16 -13.35 11.90
N ILE A 23 -24.04 -12.66 11.89
CA ILE A 23 -23.17 -12.48 13.05
C ILE A 23 -23.48 -11.11 13.65
N SER A 24 -24.11 -11.14 14.83
CA SER A 24 -24.25 -10.02 15.73
C SER A 24 -22.91 -9.83 16.46
N ILE A 25 -22.28 -8.67 16.26
CA ILE A 25 -21.04 -8.29 16.95
C ILE A 25 -21.44 -7.73 18.32
N LYS A 26 -21.41 -8.54 19.36
CA LYS A 26 -21.43 -8.10 20.76
C LYS A 26 -20.01 -8.06 21.29
N ALA A 27 -19.61 -6.84 21.71
CA ALA A 27 -18.53 -6.49 22.65
C ALA A 27 -17.23 -7.33 22.63
N LEU A 28 -16.18 -6.77 22.07
CA LEU A 28 -14.75 -6.91 22.43
C LEU A 28 -14.33 -8.17 23.23
N GLY A 29 -14.67 -9.30 22.70
CA GLY A 29 -14.03 -10.56 22.97
C GLY A 29 -13.82 -11.23 21.63
N LEU A 30 -12.71 -10.92 20.94
CA LEU A 30 -12.34 -11.50 19.65
C LEU A 30 -12.12 -13.02 19.72
N ARG A 31 -13.17 -13.78 20.08
CA ARG A 31 -13.31 -15.22 19.87
C ARG A 31 -14.23 -15.52 18.69
N GLY A 32 -14.18 -14.73 17.63
CA GLY A 32 -14.85 -14.99 16.36
C GLY A 32 -13.81 -15.41 15.33
N ARG A 33 -13.98 -16.59 14.74
CA ARG A 33 -13.20 -17.05 13.58
C ARG A 33 -13.39 -16.04 12.46
N LEU A 34 -12.32 -15.35 12.04
CA LEU A 34 -12.29 -14.67 10.75
C LEU A 34 -12.63 -15.73 9.69
N PRO A 35 -13.63 -15.49 8.82
CA PRO A 35 -13.90 -16.42 7.73
C PRO A 35 -12.62 -16.56 6.91
N TYR A 36 -12.28 -17.78 6.61
CA TYR A 36 -11.13 -18.25 5.86
C TYR A 36 -10.68 -17.25 4.77
N LEU A 37 -9.56 -16.59 4.95
CA LEU A 37 -8.73 -16.19 3.82
C LEU A 37 -8.34 -17.49 3.12
N ARG A 38 -8.78 -17.68 1.87
CA ARG A 38 -8.68 -18.95 1.15
C ARG A 38 -7.27 -19.53 1.18
N ARG A 39 -7.18 -20.83 1.44
CA ARG A 39 -5.99 -21.68 1.24
C ARG A 39 -5.63 -21.74 -0.26
N SER A 40 -4.98 -20.72 -0.77
CA SER A 40 -4.25 -20.82 -2.04
C SER A 40 -2.78 -20.48 -1.77
N ARG A 41 -1.86 -21.03 -2.54
CA ARG A 41 -0.43 -20.64 -2.50
C ARG A 41 -0.22 -19.14 -2.65
N SER A 42 -1.22 -18.40 -3.14
CA SER A 42 -1.27 -16.95 -3.25
C SER A 42 -1.36 -16.20 -1.91
N LEU A 43 -1.71 -16.86 -0.81
CA LEU A 43 -1.72 -16.27 0.54
C LEU A 43 -0.34 -16.22 1.19
N LEU A 44 0.65 -16.91 0.64
CA LEU A 44 2.03 -16.76 1.04
C LEU A 44 2.64 -15.43 0.57
N SER A 45 2.02 -14.75 -0.42
CA SER A 45 2.43 -13.42 -0.86
C SER A 45 1.29 -12.42 -0.73
N PHE A 46 1.52 -11.37 0.07
CA PHE A 46 0.57 -10.28 0.22
C PHE A 46 0.73 -9.28 -0.94
N SER A 47 -0.13 -9.41 -1.96
CA SER A 47 -0.25 -8.54 -3.13
C SER A 47 -1.72 -8.15 -3.33
N LEU A 48 -2.00 -6.88 -3.68
CA LEU A 48 -3.38 -6.40 -3.92
C LEU A 48 -3.96 -6.91 -5.24
N ARG A 49 -3.10 -7.12 -6.24
CA ARG A 49 -3.57 -7.38 -7.60
C ARG A 49 -4.21 -8.75 -7.79
N ALA A 50 -3.89 -9.68 -6.93
CA ALA A 50 -4.29 -11.07 -7.14
C ALA A 50 -5.49 -11.53 -6.30
N CYS A 51 -5.82 -10.92 -5.15
CA CYS A 51 -6.52 -11.70 -4.14
C CYS A 51 -7.43 -10.99 -3.14
N LEU A 52 -7.39 -9.68 -2.92
CA LEU A 52 -8.21 -9.10 -1.87
C LEU A 52 -9.56 -8.60 -2.40
N SER A 53 -10.63 -9.21 -1.92
CA SER A 53 -12.00 -8.71 -2.07
C SER A 53 -12.23 -7.47 -1.18
N ALA A 54 -13.26 -6.68 -1.49
CA ALA A 54 -13.66 -5.55 -0.64
C ALA A 54 -13.90 -5.97 0.82
N GLN A 55 -14.45 -7.17 1.04
CA GLN A 55 -14.67 -7.71 2.39
C GLN A 55 -13.37 -8.00 3.12
N GLU A 56 -12.36 -8.58 2.46
CA GLU A 56 -11.05 -8.86 3.06
C GLU A 56 -10.29 -7.57 3.35
N ILE A 57 -10.37 -6.58 2.47
CA ILE A 57 -9.82 -5.24 2.72
C ILE A 57 -10.50 -4.64 3.96
N GLN A 58 -11.83 -4.66 4.04
CA GLN A 58 -12.58 -4.14 5.17
C GLN A 58 -12.15 -4.79 6.50
N LEU A 59 -12.00 -6.13 6.52
CA LEU A 59 -11.53 -6.86 7.71
C LEU A 59 -10.12 -6.44 8.15
N LEU A 60 -9.21 -6.20 7.18
CA LEU A 60 -7.87 -5.71 7.49
C LEU A 60 -7.89 -4.29 8.05
N LEU A 61 -8.74 -3.42 7.49
CA LEU A 61 -8.92 -2.06 7.98
C LEU A 61 -9.54 -2.04 9.39
N ASP A 62 -10.53 -2.90 9.68
CA ASP A 62 -11.14 -3.03 11.00
C ASP A 62 -10.13 -3.54 12.04
N LEU A 63 -9.31 -4.50 11.64
CA LEU A 63 -8.22 -4.98 12.49
C LEU A 63 -7.16 -3.88 12.73
N ALA A 64 -6.87 -3.08 11.70
CA ALA A 64 -5.95 -1.95 11.84
C ALA A 64 -6.46 -0.88 12.81
N ASP A 65 -7.78 -0.63 12.88
CA ASP A 65 -8.34 0.31 13.86
C ASP A 65 -8.00 -0.09 15.31
N SER A 66 -8.09 -1.38 15.64
CA SER A 66 -7.71 -1.86 16.97
C SER A 66 -6.24 -1.59 17.29
N TYR A 67 -5.38 -1.67 16.26
CA TYR A 67 -3.95 -1.36 16.41
C TYR A 67 -3.64 0.14 16.44
N VAL A 68 -4.46 0.99 15.87
CA VAL A 68 -4.33 2.44 16.04
C VAL A 68 -4.51 2.80 17.52
N GLU A 69 -5.56 2.29 18.14
CA GLU A 69 -5.84 2.55 19.57
C GLU A 69 -4.72 1.97 20.47
N GLN A 70 -4.27 0.75 20.18
CA GLN A 70 -3.14 0.15 20.90
C GLN A 70 -1.85 0.97 20.73
N ASN A 71 -1.58 1.52 19.54
CA ASN A 71 -0.39 2.32 19.29
C ASN A 71 -0.38 3.67 20.02
N ARG A 72 -1.56 4.17 20.44
CA ARG A 72 -1.74 5.39 21.23
C ARG A 72 -1.71 5.12 22.74
N ALA A 73 -1.93 3.86 23.14
CA ALA A 73 -1.88 3.46 24.55
C ALA A 73 -0.44 3.51 25.10
N GLU A 74 -0.32 3.56 26.42
CA GLU A 74 0.97 3.53 27.13
C GLU A 74 1.73 2.24 26.81
N ASN A 75 1.08 1.08 26.96
CA ASN A 75 1.65 -0.21 26.56
C ASN A 75 1.29 -0.52 25.10
N LYS A 76 2.28 -0.39 24.23
CA LYS A 76 2.14 -0.59 22.77
C LYS A 76 2.48 -2.01 22.31
N LYS A 77 2.87 -2.92 23.25
CA LYS A 77 3.34 -4.27 22.90
C LYS A 77 2.30 -5.34 23.18
N THR A 78 2.32 -6.39 22.35
CA THR A 78 1.62 -7.66 22.58
C THR A 78 2.57 -8.82 22.32
N ASP A 79 2.19 -10.02 22.73
CA ASP A 79 2.95 -11.25 22.52
C ASP A 79 2.42 -12.09 21.33
N LEU A 80 1.69 -11.45 20.40
CA LEU A 80 1.05 -12.17 19.30
C LEU A 80 2.05 -12.92 18.42
N LEU A 81 3.23 -12.32 18.18
CA LEU A 81 4.31 -12.87 17.36
C LEU A 81 5.50 -13.37 18.19
N ARG A 82 5.32 -13.63 19.48
CA ARG A 82 6.39 -14.15 20.34
C ARG A 82 6.93 -15.46 19.77
N GLY A 83 8.26 -15.53 19.62
CA GLY A 83 8.95 -16.67 19.01
C GLY A 83 8.83 -16.74 17.49
N ARG A 84 8.38 -15.68 16.83
CA ARG A 84 8.33 -15.56 15.36
C ARG A 84 9.41 -14.63 14.85
N THR A 85 10.07 -15.04 13.76
CA THR A 85 11.13 -14.27 13.10
C THR A 85 10.61 -13.59 11.86
N LEU A 86 10.80 -12.26 11.79
CA LEU A 86 10.42 -11.40 10.68
C LEU A 86 11.69 -10.80 10.08
N ILE A 87 11.88 -10.93 8.77
CA ILE A 87 13.02 -10.36 8.07
C ILE A 87 12.55 -9.30 7.09
N ASN A 88 13.08 -8.07 7.23
CA ASN A 88 12.90 -6.98 6.29
C ASN A 88 14.06 -6.98 5.30
N LEU A 89 13.83 -7.45 4.07
CA LEU A 89 14.80 -7.55 2.99
C LEU A 89 14.56 -6.42 1.99
N PHE A 90 15.35 -5.34 2.09
CA PHE A 90 15.15 -4.12 1.31
C PHE A 90 16.31 -3.87 0.34
N PHE A 91 16.04 -3.99 -0.95
CA PHE A 91 16.98 -3.70 -2.05
C PHE A 91 16.96 -2.23 -2.48
N GLU A 92 15.98 -1.45 -2.02
CA GLU A 92 15.90 0.00 -2.19
C GLU A 92 15.92 0.70 -0.83
N ASN A 93 16.49 1.90 -0.80
CA ASN A 93 16.44 2.75 0.40
C ASN A 93 15.00 3.14 0.74
N SER A 94 14.59 2.91 1.96
CA SER A 94 13.26 3.28 2.46
C SER A 94 13.23 3.41 3.96
N THR A 95 13.41 4.61 4.48
CA THR A 95 13.39 4.87 5.92
C THR A 95 12.00 4.58 6.51
N ARG A 96 10.96 5.23 5.97
CA ARG A 96 9.59 5.09 6.50
C ARG A 96 9.05 3.66 6.44
N THR A 97 9.13 3.01 5.27
CA THR A 97 8.55 1.67 5.11
C THR A 97 9.29 0.65 5.97
N ARG A 98 10.63 0.66 5.97
CA ARG A 98 11.44 -0.26 6.78
C ARG A 98 11.16 -0.07 8.27
N THR A 99 11.25 1.17 8.77
CA THR A 99 11.02 1.47 10.20
C THR A 99 9.61 1.10 10.64
N SER A 100 8.59 1.33 9.80
CA SER A 100 7.21 0.98 10.18
C SER A 100 6.95 -0.53 10.19
N PHE A 101 7.58 -1.32 9.31
CA PHE A 101 7.56 -2.78 9.40
C PHE A 101 8.31 -3.27 10.65
N GLU A 102 9.46 -2.69 10.95
CA GLU A 102 10.22 -3.01 12.16
C GLU A 102 9.40 -2.73 13.43
N LEU A 103 8.82 -1.52 13.52
CA LEU A 103 7.96 -1.16 14.65
C LEU A 103 6.75 -2.09 14.78
N ALA A 104 6.09 -2.41 13.67
CA ALA A 104 4.94 -3.31 13.67
C ALA A 104 5.31 -4.70 14.21
N GLY A 105 6.40 -5.29 13.75
CA GLY A 105 6.88 -6.59 14.24
C GLY A 105 7.23 -6.56 15.72
N LYS A 106 8.01 -5.55 16.16
CA LYS A 106 8.41 -5.39 17.57
C LYS A 106 7.23 -5.13 18.51
N ARG A 107 6.21 -4.37 18.06
CA ARG A 107 4.99 -4.15 18.86
C ARG A 107 4.13 -5.40 19.01
N LEU A 108 4.19 -6.30 18.04
CA LEU A 108 3.53 -7.60 18.12
C LEU A 108 4.37 -8.67 18.85
N GLY A 109 5.57 -8.33 19.36
CA GLY A 109 6.44 -9.23 20.12
C GLY A 109 7.29 -10.16 19.28
N GLY A 110 7.43 -9.92 17.96
CA GLY A 110 8.25 -10.71 17.06
C GLY A 110 9.70 -10.24 16.99
N ASP A 111 10.60 -11.17 16.71
CA ASP A 111 12.01 -10.90 16.44
C ASP A 111 12.17 -10.33 15.03
N THR A 112 12.50 -9.05 14.93
CA THR A 112 12.58 -8.36 13.63
C THR A 112 14.01 -8.05 13.25
N ILE A 113 14.43 -8.55 12.09
CA ILE A 113 15.76 -8.39 11.51
C ILE A 113 15.66 -7.49 10.28
N ASN A 114 16.46 -6.42 10.23
CA ASN A 114 16.57 -5.58 9.03
C ASN A 114 17.83 -5.92 8.25
N MET A 115 17.67 -6.30 6.99
CA MET A 115 18.76 -6.56 6.07
C MET A 115 18.86 -5.45 5.04
N ALA A 116 19.97 -4.73 5.02
CA ALA A 116 20.31 -3.77 3.99
C ALA A 116 21.18 -4.45 2.93
N VAL A 117 20.65 -4.61 1.74
CA VAL A 117 21.33 -5.27 0.62
C VAL A 117 22.61 -4.55 0.20
N SER A 118 22.66 -3.22 0.38
CA SER A 118 23.85 -2.41 0.05
C SER A 118 25.14 -2.80 0.80
N THR A 119 25.00 -3.56 1.90
CA THR A 119 26.11 -4.04 2.74
C THR A 119 26.23 -5.57 2.79
N SER A 120 25.44 -6.30 1.99
CA SER A 120 25.35 -7.76 2.02
C SER A 120 26.17 -8.43 0.91
N SER A 121 26.25 -9.77 0.97
CA SER A 121 26.93 -10.64 -0.01
C SER A 121 26.38 -10.51 -1.45
N ILE A 122 25.22 -9.91 -1.64
CA ILE A 122 24.65 -9.61 -2.96
C ILE A 122 25.60 -8.76 -3.81
N LYS A 123 26.39 -7.87 -3.19
CA LYS A 123 27.48 -7.14 -3.89
C LYS A 123 28.59 -8.06 -4.43
N LYS A 124 28.65 -9.30 -3.95
CA LYS A 124 29.64 -10.29 -4.39
C LYS A 124 29.12 -11.16 -5.55
N GLY A 125 27.95 -10.82 -6.15
CA GLY A 125 27.37 -11.54 -7.27
C GLY A 125 26.32 -12.59 -6.90
N GLU A 126 25.90 -12.66 -5.63
CA GLU A 126 24.80 -13.54 -5.20
C GLU A 126 23.49 -13.13 -5.89
N THR A 127 22.77 -14.09 -6.44
CA THR A 127 21.49 -13.80 -7.10
C THR A 127 20.38 -13.54 -6.09
N LEU A 128 19.31 -12.89 -6.53
CA LEU A 128 18.11 -12.68 -5.70
C LEU A 128 17.53 -14.00 -5.17
N ILE A 129 17.57 -15.06 -5.99
CA ILE A 129 17.05 -16.38 -5.62
C ILE A 129 17.96 -17.02 -4.55
N ASP A 130 19.29 -16.96 -4.72
CA ASP A 130 20.23 -17.53 -3.76
C ASP A 130 20.11 -16.85 -2.40
N THR A 131 19.96 -15.52 -2.39
CA THR A 131 19.69 -14.77 -1.15
C THR A 131 18.40 -15.24 -0.48
N ALA A 132 17.33 -15.42 -1.25
CA ALA A 132 16.07 -15.88 -0.71
C ALA A 132 16.15 -17.31 -0.17
N MET A 133 16.85 -18.21 -0.86
CA MET A 133 17.06 -19.59 -0.43
C MET A 133 17.92 -19.67 0.85
N THR A 134 18.95 -18.83 0.94
CA THR A 134 19.77 -18.70 2.14
C THR A 134 18.93 -18.27 3.35
N LEU A 135 18.08 -17.24 3.16
CA LEU A 135 17.19 -16.78 4.23
C LEU A 135 16.12 -17.82 4.57
N ASN A 136 15.57 -18.50 3.55
CA ASN A 136 14.57 -19.55 3.75
C ASN A 136 15.10 -20.71 4.60
N ALA A 137 16.40 -21.07 4.44
CA ALA A 137 17.07 -22.07 5.25
C ALA A 137 17.22 -21.69 6.73
N MET A 138 17.07 -20.40 7.08
CA MET A 138 17.03 -19.90 8.46
C MET A 138 15.62 -19.96 9.08
N HIS A 139 14.63 -20.49 8.35
CA HIS A 139 13.25 -20.68 8.78
C HIS A 139 12.55 -19.41 9.32
N PRO A 140 12.58 -18.26 8.61
CA PRO A 140 11.79 -17.11 9.02
C PRO A 140 10.28 -17.40 8.88
N ASP A 141 9.46 -16.73 9.68
CA ASP A 141 7.99 -16.82 9.56
C ASP A 141 7.46 -15.86 8.51
N ILE A 142 8.04 -14.67 8.41
CA ILE A 142 7.63 -13.60 7.47
C ILE A 142 8.86 -12.95 6.85
N LEU A 143 8.79 -12.75 5.53
CA LEU A 143 9.78 -12.03 4.75
C LEU A 143 9.12 -10.81 4.12
N CYS A 144 9.49 -9.59 4.56
CA CYS A 144 9.06 -8.34 3.95
C CYS A 144 10.06 -7.92 2.88
N VAL A 145 9.67 -7.94 1.61
CA VAL A 145 10.58 -7.67 0.49
C VAL A 145 10.24 -6.36 -0.19
N ARG A 146 11.26 -5.53 -0.44
CA ARG A 146 11.19 -4.35 -1.30
C ARG A 146 12.26 -4.41 -2.37
N HIS A 147 11.87 -4.34 -3.64
CA HIS A 147 12.78 -4.52 -4.77
C HIS A 147 12.56 -3.45 -5.85
N PRO A 148 13.63 -2.99 -6.58
CA PRO A 148 13.51 -2.03 -7.66
C PRO A 148 12.87 -2.60 -8.94
N HIS A 149 12.90 -3.92 -9.13
CA HIS A 149 12.33 -4.56 -10.31
C HIS A 149 10.96 -5.16 -10.02
N SER A 150 9.99 -4.86 -10.89
CA SER A 150 8.64 -5.42 -10.84
C SER A 150 8.63 -6.93 -11.06
N GLY A 151 7.85 -7.67 -10.26
CA GLY A 151 7.77 -9.14 -10.31
C GLY A 151 8.76 -9.87 -9.39
N ALA A 152 9.79 -9.18 -8.86
CA ALA A 152 10.79 -9.80 -8.00
C ALA A 152 10.19 -10.37 -6.72
N VAL A 153 9.24 -9.65 -6.09
CA VAL A 153 8.58 -10.12 -4.86
C VAL A 153 7.73 -11.35 -5.12
N GLN A 154 7.01 -11.38 -6.25
CA GLN A 154 6.23 -12.55 -6.66
C GLN A 154 7.13 -13.76 -6.88
N LEU A 155 8.24 -13.58 -7.62
CA LEU A 155 9.22 -14.65 -7.84
C LEU A 155 9.75 -15.24 -6.53
N LEU A 156 10.08 -14.39 -5.54
CA LEU A 156 10.54 -14.84 -4.22
C LEU A 156 9.45 -15.62 -3.48
N SER A 157 8.20 -15.17 -3.54
CA SER A 157 7.08 -15.84 -2.85
C SER A 157 6.84 -17.28 -3.33
N GLU A 158 7.29 -17.60 -4.54
CA GLU A 158 7.20 -18.94 -5.13
C GLU A 158 8.38 -19.85 -4.73
N LYS A 159 9.45 -19.27 -4.18
CA LYS A 159 10.71 -19.97 -3.87
C LYS A 159 10.94 -20.19 -2.37
N VAL A 160 10.21 -19.50 -1.50
CA VAL A 160 10.36 -19.60 -0.05
C VAL A 160 9.15 -20.25 0.60
N ASN A 161 9.34 -20.81 1.80
CA ASN A 161 8.28 -21.51 2.55
C ASN A 161 7.56 -20.61 3.56
N CYS A 162 8.04 -19.38 3.77
CA CYS A 162 7.45 -18.42 4.69
C CYS A 162 6.49 -17.47 3.97
N SER A 163 5.71 -16.72 4.75
CA SER A 163 4.85 -15.66 4.21
C SER A 163 5.69 -14.52 3.65
N VAL A 164 5.39 -14.05 2.43
CA VAL A 164 6.08 -12.90 1.81
C VAL A 164 5.15 -11.70 1.75
N ILE A 165 5.62 -10.55 2.21
CA ILE A 165 4.91 -9.27 2.15
C ILE A 165 5.61 -8.35 1.16
N ASN A 166 4.83 -7.82 0.22
CA ASN A 166 5.31 -6.84 -0.73
C ASN A 166 5.45 -5.45 -0.07
N GLY A 167 6.69 -5.05 0.21
CA GLY A 167 7.07 -3.73 0.76
C GLY A 167 7.35 -2.67 -0.31
N GLY A 168 7.07 -3.00 -1.57
CA GLY A 168 7.27 -2.16 -2.75
C GLY A 168 8.02 -2.88 -3.86
N ASP A 169 7.41 -3.02 -5.03
CA ASP A 169 7.82 -3.86 -6.14
C ASP A 169 7.93 -3.04 -7.43
N GLY A 170 9.11 -2.52 -7.70
CA GLY A 170 9.38 -1.70 -8.88
C GLY A 170 8.42 -0.52 -9.05
N THR A 171 7.79 -0.43 -10.21
CA THR A 171 6.64 0.47 -10.50
C THR A 171 5.30 -0.26 -10.36
N HIS A 172 5.30 -1.52 -9.91
CA HIS A 172 4.14 -2.42 -9.95
C HIS A 172 3.21 -2.21 -8.77
N GLU A 173 3.62 -2.51 -7.52
CA GLU A 173 2.74 -2.46 -6.36
C GLU A 173 3.43 -1.97 -5.08
N HIS A 174 2.61 -1.39 -4.19
CA HIS A 174 2.92 -1.16 -2.78
C HIS A 174 1.65 -1.39 -1.94
N PRO A 175 1.25 -2.65 -1.71
CA PRO A 175 -0.05 -3.01 -1.13
C PRO A 175 -0.33 -2.38 0.23
N THR A 176 0.65 -2.43 1.14
CA THR A 176 0.47 -1.85 2.48
C THR A 176 0.42 -0.32 2.48
N GLN A 177 0.87 0.35 1.40
CA GLN A 177 0.67 1.78 1.23
C GLN A 177 -0.78 2.07 0.88
N ALA A 178 -1.36 1.36 -0.09
CA ALA A 178 -2.76 1.57 -0.44
C ALA A 178 -3.72 1.24 0.72
N LEU A 179 -3.41 0.23 1.53
CA LEU A 179 -4.18 -0.07 2.74
C LEU A 179 -4.11 1.06 3.79
N LEU A 180 -2.91 1.61 4.04
CA LEU A 180 -2.80 2.71 5.01
C LEU A 180 -3.46 3.99 4.49
N ASP A 181 -3.41 4.24 3.17
CA ASP A 181 -4.09 5.36 2.53
C ASP A 181 -5.62 5.20 2.69
N ALA A 182 -6.15 4.02 2.38
CA ALA A 182 -7.56 3.69 2.58
C ALA A 182 -7.99 3.79 4.06
N GLN A 183 -7.14 3.32 4.99
CA GLN A 183 -7.39 3.45 6.43
C GLN A 183 -7.48 4.91 6.86
N THR A 184 -6.56 5.74 6.36
CA THR A 184 -6.54 7.18 6.64
C THR A 184 -7.80 7.87 6.13
N ILE A 185 -8.19 7.58 4.88
CA ILE A 185 -9.43 8.09 4.26
C ILE A 185 -10.65 7.68 5.09
N ARG A 186 -10.78 6.38 5.39
CA ARG A 186 -11.92 5.85 6.13
C ARG A 186 -12.06 6.49 7.52
N ARG A 187 -10.97 6.70 8.24
CA ARG A 187 -11.01 7.33 9.57
C ARG A 187 -11.43 8.80 9.53
N ARG A 188 -11.09 9.53 8.48
CA ARG A 188 -11.41 10.97 8.37
C ARG A 188 -12.76 11.22 7.70
N LYS A 189 -13.14 10.43 6.69
CA LYS A 189 -14.40 10.58 5.94
C LYS A 189 -15.51 9.62 6.38
N GLY A 190 -15.21 8.67 7.28
CA GLY A 190 -16.16 7.65 7.75
C GLY A 190 -16.41 6.49 6.78
N LYS A 191 -16.19 6.68 5.49
CA LYS A 191 -16.39 5.70 4.43
C LYS A 191 -15.38 5.89 3.30
N ILE A 192 -15.34 4.94 2.37
CA ILE A 192 -14.57 5.04 1.11
C ILE A 192 -15.54 5.03 -0.08
N GLU A 193 -16.59 4.20 0.01
CA GLU A 193 -17.59 4.07 -1.04
C GLU A 193 -18.24 5.42 -1.40
N GLY A 194 -18.30 5.69 -2.70
CA GLY A 194 -18.89 6.91 -3.25
C GLY A 194 -18.02 8.16 -3.18
N LEU A 195 -16.85 8.12 -2.53
CA LEU A 195 -15.93 9.26 -2.54
C LEU A 195 -15.28 9.44 -3.92
N ILE A 196 -14.99 10.68 -4.26
CA ILE A 196 -14.20 11.04 -5.44
C ILE A 196 -12.77 11.31 -4.98
N VAL A 197 -11.83 10.51 -5.46
CA VAL A 197 -10.42 10.57 -5.09
C VAL A 197 -9.58 10.91 -6.32
N ALA A 198 -8.96 12.09 -6.33
CA ALA A 198 -7.98 12.45 -7.34
C ALA A 198 -6.58 12.00 -6.92
N ILE A 199 -5.87 11.32 -7.81
CA ILE A 199 -4.46 10.95 -7.68
C ILE A 199 -3.69 11.76 -8.72
N SER A 200 -2.92 12.75 -8.26
CA SER A 200 -2.26 13.72 -9.14
C SER A 200 -0.74 13.62 -9.08
N GLY A 201 -0.09 13.65 -10.23
CA GLY A 201 1.37 13.72 -10.34
C GLY A 201 1.97 12.65 -11.26
N ASP A 202 3.13 12.11 -10.88
CA ASP A 202 3.82 11.08 -11.65
C ASP A 202 3.15 9.71 -11.52
N VAL A 203 2.07 9.49 -12.24
CA VAL A 203 1.30 8.23 -12.24
C VAL A 203 2.08 7.12 -12.93
N LEU A 204 2.80 7.44 -14.00
CA LEU A 204 3.51 6.47 -14.84
C LEU A 204 4.53 5.63 -14.05
N HIS A 205 5.32 6.29 -13.20
CA HIS A 205 6.39 5.64 -12.43
C HIS A 205 5.94 5.28 -11.00
N SER A 206 4.68 5.58 -10.62
CA SER A 206 4.21 5.40 -9.24
C SER A 206 3.52 4.06 -9.01
N ARG A 207 4.19 3.16 -8.27
CA ARG A 207 3.56 1.96 -7.70
C ARG A 207 2.45 2.28 -6.71
N VAL A 208 2.50 3.46 -6.07
CA VAL A 208 1.47 3.91 -5.12
C VAL A 208 0.19 4.28 -5.85
N ALA A 209 0.29 5.04 -6.96
CA ALA A 209 -0.87 5.34 -7.80
C ALA A 209 -1.58 4.07 -8.23
N ARG A 210 -0.82 3.08 -8.73
CA ARG A 210 -1.38 1.81 -9.21
C ARG A 210 -2.09 1.03 -8.11
N SER A 211 -1.46 0.90 -6.94
CA SER A 211 -2.08 0.18 -5.82
C SER A 211 -3.32 0.88 -5.27
N ASN A 212 -3.30 2.22 -5.17
CA ASN A 212 -4.47 2.99 -4.73
C ASN A 212 -5.60 2.94 -5.76
N MET A 213 -5.29 3.06 -7.05
CA MET A 213 -6.27 2.93 -8.12
C MET A 213 -7.06 1.61 -7.99
N HIS A 214 -6.37 0.49 -7.82
CA HIS A 214 -7.03 -0.81 -7.64
C HIS A 214 -7.81 -0.91 -6.34
N LEU A 215 -7.20 -0.56 -5.21
CA LEU A 215 -7.83 -0.74 -3.90
C LEU A 215 -9.05 0.18 -3.74
N LEU A 216 -8.92 1.46 -4.07
CA LEU A 216 -10.00 2.43 -3.89
C LEU A 216 -11.18 2.14 -4.83
N SER A 217 -10.92 1.73 -6.09
CA SER A 217 -11.98 1.30 -6.99
C SER A 217 -12.68 0.02 -6.47
N THR A 218 -11.93 -0.93 -5.92
CA THR A 218 -12.51 -2.14 -5.29
C THR A 218 -13.39 -1.79 -4.09
N MET A 219 -13.05 -0.72 -3.35
CA MET A 219 -13.83 -0.22 -2.22
C MET A 219 -14.96 0.74 -2.62
N GLY A 220 -15.23 0.91 -3.92
CA GLY A 220 -16.34 1.70 -4.44
C GLY A 220 -16.10 3.21 -4.53
N ALA A 221 -14.86 3.68 -4.44
CA ALA A 221 -14.52 5.06 -4.72
C ALA A 221 -14.42 5.31 -6.23
N ARG A 222 -14.76 6.52 -6.67
CA ARG A 222 -14.49 7.00 -8.03
C ARG A 222 -13.09 7.60 -8.08
N VAL A 223 -12.18 6.94 -8.79
CA VAL A 223 -10.78 7.38 -8.88
C VAL A 223 -10.58 8.22 -10.13
N ARG A 224 -9.91 9.35 -9.97
CA ARG A 224 -9.45 10.22 -11.05
C ARG A 224 -7.93 10.26 -11.07
N LEU A 225 -7.35 10.18 -12.25
CA LEU A 225 -5.92 10.37 -12.46
C LEU A 225 -5.69 11.73 -13.11
N VAL A 226 -4.78 12.51 -12.54
CA VAL A 226 -4.51 13.87 -12.98
C VAL A 226 -3.02 14.02 -13.26
N ALA A 227 -2.65 14.14 -14.52
CA ALA A 227 -1.23 14.30 -14.89
C ALA A 227 -1.08 14.80 -16.34
N PRO A 228 0.09 15.38 -16.69
CA PRO A 228 0.40 15.61 -18.10
C PRO A 228 0.44 14.27 -18.85
N PRO A 229 0.14 14.26 -20.16
CA PRO A 229 0.10 13.02 -20.96
C PRO A 229 1.39 12.20 -20.88
N THR A 230 2.54 12.84 -20.70
CA THR A 230 3.85 12.20 -20.58
C THR A 230 4.03 11.40 -19.29
N LEU A 231 3.26 11.70 -18.24
CA LEU A 231 3.31 11.04 -16.94
C LEU A 231 2.12 10.09 -16.69
N LEU A 232 1.35 9.78 -17.72
CA LEU A 232 0.26 8.81 -17.68
C LEU A 232 0.62 7.53 -18.43
N PRO A 233 0.25 6.36 -17.91
CA PRO A 233 0.32 5.13 -18.68
C PRO A 233 -0.67 5.16 -19.85
N LYS A 234 -0.28 4.54 -20.98
CA LYS A 234 -1.21 4.36 -22.10
C LYS A 234 -2.40 3.51 -21.68
N ASP A 235 -3.57 3.85 -22.19
CA ASP A 235 -4.83 3.11 -21.99
C ASP A 235 -5.20 2.88 -20.52
N VAL A 236 -4.82 3.79 -19.63
CA VAL A 236 -5.09 3.66 -18.18
C VAL A 236 -6.58 3.73 -17.86
N GLU A 237 -7.40 4.34 -18.71
CA GLU A 237 -8.86 4.40 -18.59
C GLU A 237 -9.51 3.01 -18.57
N ARG A 238 -8.86 2.00 -19.14
CA ARG A 238 -9.33 0.60 -19.10
C ARG A 238 -9.45 0.02 -17.70
N TYR A 239 -8.85 0.68 -16.70
CA TYR A 239 -8.99 0.31 -15.30
C TYR A 239 -10.22 0.95 -14.62
N GLY A 240 -11.10 1.60 -15.40
CA GLY A 240 -12.33 2.22 -14.87
C GLY A 240 -12.08 3.50 -14.10
N VAL A 241 -11.03 4.23 -14.44
CA VAL A 241 -10.68 5.51 -13.83
C VAL A 241 -10.90 6.65 -14.83
N ASP A 242 -11.24 7.84 -14.33
CA ASP A 242 -11.31 9.03 -15.16
C ASP A 242 -9.92 9.69 -15.28
N VAL A 243 -9.58 10.21 -16.44
CA VAL A 243 -8.29 10.86 -16.71
C VAL A 243 -8.46 12.35 -17.00
N PHE A 244 -7.60 13.15 -16.37
CA PHE A 244 -7.57 14.61 -16.54
C PHE A 244 -6.15 15.10 -16.80
N HIS A 245 -6.03 16.10 -17.67
CA HIS A 245 -4.76 16.74 -18.04
C HIS A 245 -4.61 18.15 -17.47
N ASN A 246 -5.59 18.60 -16.70
CA ASN A 246 -5.59 19.85 -15.95
C ASN A 246 -5.86 19.55 -14.48
N LEU A 247 -5.11 20.19 -13.57
CA LEU A 247 -5.23 19.91 -12.14
C LEU A 247 -6.59 20.34 -11.60
N GLU A 248 -7.01 21.56 -11.87
CA GLU A 248 -8.25 22.13 -11.32
C GLU A 248 -9.48 21.36 -11.80
N ASP A 249 -9.53 20.99 -13.08
CA ASP A 249 -10.60 20.15 -13.63
C ASP A 249 -10.64 18.78 -12.98
N GLY A 250 -9.45 18.17 -12.79
CA GLY A 250 -9.33 16.85 -12.22
C GLY A 250 -9.73 16.76 -10.75
N ILE A 251 -9.42 17.80 -9.97
CA ILE A 251 -9.75 17.85 -8.53
C ILE A 251 -11.12 18.43 -8.24
N LYS A 252 -11.81 18.95 -9.23
CA LYS A 252 -13.13 19.61 -9.07
C LYS A 252 -14.12 18.67 -8.36
N ASN A 253 -14.67 19.15 -7.24
CA ASN A 253 -15.59 18.40 -6.38
C ASN A 253 -15.01 17.07 -5.85
N CYS A 254 -13.69 16.92 -5.73
CA CYS A 254 -13.09 15.76 -5.09
C CYS A 254 -13.17 15.85 -3.56
N ASP A 255 -13.30 14.71 -2.92
CA ASP A 255 -13.25 14.56 -1.45
C ASP A 255 -11.82 14.40 -0.93
N ILE A 256 -10.98 13.80 -1.78
CA ILE A 256 -9.56 13.53 -1.48
C ILE A 256 -8.71 13.92 -2.69
N VAL A 257 -7.62 14.63 -2.42
CA VAL A 257 -6.58 14.94 -3.40
C VAL A 257 -5.26 14.31 -2.94
N MET A 258 -4.84 13.24 -3.59
CA MET A 258 -3.59 12.54 -3.31
C MET A 258 -2.52 13.03 -4.30
N MET A 259 -1.52 13.74 -3.77
CA MET A 259 -0.38 14.18 -4.57
C MET A 259 0.71 13.11 -4.61
N LEU A 260 1.32 12.94 -5.77
CA LEU A 260 2.43 12.02 -6.00
C LEU A 260 3.72 12.78 -6.25
N ARG A 261 4.80 12.27 -5.68
CA ARG A 261 6.14 12.81 -5.92
C ARG A 261 6.55 12.64 -7.39
N LEU A 262 7.14 13.68 -7.95
CA LEU A 262 7.82 13.60 -9.25
C LEU A 262 9.10 12.74 -9.09
N GLN A 263 9.13 11.54 -9.71
CA GLN A 263 10.17 10.54 -9.51
C GLN A 263 11.29 10.69 -10.55
N THR A 264 12.01 11.81 -10.52
CA THR A 264 13.05 12.16 -11.51
C THR A 264 14.15 11.10 -11.61
N GLU A 265 14.43 10.37 -10.53
CA GLU A 265 15.40 9.27 -10.51
C GLU A 265 14.97 8.03 -11.32
N ARG A 266 13.70 7.95 -11.72
CA ARG A 266 13.14 6.86 -12.55
C ARG A 266 12.86 7.30 -13.99
N MET A 267 13.00 8.60 -14.28
CA MET A 267 12.76 9.15 -15.60
C MET A 267 14.00 8.99 -16.46
N GLN A 268 13.84 8.34 -17.61
CA GLN A 268 14.84 8.30 -18.68
C GLN A 268 14.33 9.20 -19.80
N GLY A 269 14.79 10.47 -19.83
CA GLY A 269 14.35 11.48 -20.80
C GLY A 269 13.58 12.64 -20.19
N MET A 270 13.11 13.55 -21.05
CA MET A 270 12.35 14.74 -20.64
C MET A 270 10.84 14.42 -20.58
N TYR A 271 10.33 14.12 -19.39
CA TYR A 271 8.89 13.90 -19.16
C TYR A 271 8.17 15.19 -18.79
N VAL A 272 8.88 16.15 -18.23
CA VAL A 272 8.38 17.49 -17.88
C VAL A 272 9.41 18.53 -18.32
N PRO A 273 8.97 19.70 -18.83
CA PRO A 273 9.88 20.72 -19.36
C PRO A 273 10.78 21.31 -18.26
N SER A 274 10.23 21.60 -17.11
CA SER A 274 10.95 22.07 -15.92
C SER A 274 10.13 21.83 -14.64
N VAL A 275 10.80 21.78 -13.50
CA VAL A 275 10.14 21.68 -12.18
C VAL A 275 9.25 22.89 -11.91
N ARG A 276 9.68 24.10 -12.30
CA ARG A 276 8.91 25.34 -12.12
C ARG A 276 7.60 25.33 -12.94
N GLU A 277 7.68 24.88 -14.17
CA GLU A 277 6.51 24.76 -15.05
C GLU A 277 5.57 23.67 -14.56
N TYR A 278 6.12 22.53 -14.12
CA TYR A 278 5.33 21.48 -13.49
C TYR A 278 4.57 22.00 -12.27
N PHE A 279 5.22 22.71 -11.35
CA PHE A 279 4.56 23.31 -10.18
C PHE A 279 3.44 24.26 -10.59
N ARG A 280 3.69 25.11 -11.60
CA ARG A 280 2.70 26.07 -12.10
C ARG A 280 1.40 25.38 -12.53
N PHE A 281 1.47 24.26 -13.25
CA PHE A 281 0.31 23.57 -13.81
C PHE A 281 -0.24 22.47 -12.92
N PHE A 282 0.62 21.71 -12.25
CA PHE A 282 0.25 20.51 -11.51
C PHE A 282 0.61 20.55 -10.01
N GLY A 283 1.34 21.54 -9.54
CA GLY A 283 1.59 21.76 -8.11
C GLY A 283 0.31 22.17 -7.40
N LEU A 284 -0.01 21.52 -6.28
CA LEU A 284 -1.19 21.82 -5.48
C LEU A 284 -0.88 22.96 -4.51
N THR A 285 -1.64 24.04 -4.62
CA THR A 285 -1.64 25.18 -3.70
C THR A 285 -2.98 25.28 -3.01
N GLN A 286 -3.08 26.10 -1.96
CA GLN A 286 -4.37 26.38 -1.29
C GLN A 286 -5.40 26.94 -2.24
N GLU A 287 -4.99 27.83 -3.15
CA GLU A 287 -5.89 28.43 -4.15
C GLU A 287 -6.49 27.36 -5.08
N LYS A 288 -5.65 26.48 -5.64
CA LYS A 288 -6.12 25.41 -6.52
C LYS A 288 -6.99 24.40 -5.79
N LEU A 289 -6.69 24.11 -4.51
CA LEU A 289 -7.49 23.19 -3.70
C LEU A 289 -8.95 23.69 -3.54
N ASN A 290 -9.22 24.98 -3.68
CA ASN A 290 -10.59 25.52 -3.63
C ASN A 290 -11.50 25.01 -4.77
N ALA A 291 -10.95 24.40 -5.83
CA ALA A 291 -11.75 23.71 -6.85
C ALA A 291 -12.33 22.37 -6.36
N ALA A 292 -11.74 21.76 -5.34
CA ALA A 292 -12.25 20.55 -4.70
C ALA A 292 -13.39 20.87 -3.73
N ASN A 293 -13.96 19.85 -3.08
CA ASN A 293 -14.97 20.04 -2.06
C ASN A 293 -14.42 20.90 -0.89
N PRO A 294 -15.26 21.73 -0.25
CA PRO A 294 -14.82 22.59 0.87
C PRO A 294 -14.16 21.82 2.02
N ASP A 295 -14.51 20.56 2.22
CA ASP A 295 -13.96 19.65 3.22
C ASP A 295 -12.98 18.63 2.62
N ALA A 296 -12.47 18.88 1.39
CA ALA A 296 -11.50 18.02 0.74
C ALA A 296 -10.21 17.92 1.56
N LEU A 297 -9.63 16.72 1.59
CA LEU A 297 -8.42 16.41 2.34
C LEU A 297 -7.27 16.07 1.39
N VAL A 298 -6.07 16.44 1.80
CA VAL A 298 -4.86 16.28 0.99
C VAL A 298 -4.01 15.15 1.54
N MET A 299 -3.51 14.29 0.66
CA MET A 299 -2.66 13.15 0.98
C MET A 299 -1.36 13.17 0.17
N HIS A 300 -0.32 12.57 0.73
CA HIS A 300 0.94 12.36 0.04
C HIS A 300 1.70 11.14 0.63
N PRO A 301 2.08 10.13 -0.16
CA PRO A 301 2.72 8.91 0.37
C PRO A 301 4.16 9.15 0.87
N GLY A 302 4.71 10.33 0.57
CA GLY A 302 6.07 10.74 0.92
C GLY A 302 7.19 9.90 0.26
N PRO A 303 8.42 10.42 0.21
CA PRO A 303 8.80 11.79 0.56
C PRO A 303 8.16 12.80 -0.38
N MET A 304 7.89 14.01 0.10
CA MET A 304 7.38 15.08 -0.75
C MET A 304 8.52 16.02 -1.16
N ASN A 305 8.42 16.61 -2.34
CA ASN A 305 9.27 17.70 -2.79
C ASN A 305 8.44 18.99 -2.68
N ARG A 306 8.65 19.73 -1.60
CA ARG A 306 7.96 21.00 -1.33
C ARG A 306 8.25 22.01 -2.44
N GLY A 307 7.21 22.70 -2.93
CA GLY A 307 7.34 23.62 -4.07
C GLY A 307 7.49 22.93 -5.44
N VAL A 308 7.24 21.61 -5.52
CA VAL A 308 7.25 20.84 -6.77
C VAL A 308 5.87 20.25 -7.05
N GLU A 309 5.38 19.35 -6.21
CA GLU A 309 4.05 18.76 -6.34
C GLU A 309 3.03 19.33 -5.36
N ILE A 310 3.49 19.91 -4.24
CA ILE A 310 2.64 20.49 -3.22
C ILE A 310 3.32 21.70 -2.57
N ASP A 311 2.54 22.72 -2.26
CA ASP A 311 3.01 23.86 -1.48
C ASP A 311 3.29 23.49 -0.03
N SER A 312 4.28 24.16 0.58
CA SER A 312 4.72 23.89 1.95
C SER A 312 3.64 24.19 2.98
N GLU A 313 2.92 25.31 2.84
CA GLU A 313 1.86 25.70 3.76
C GLU A 313 0.74 24.66 3.78
N LEU A 314 0.30 24.23 2.59
CA LEU A 314 -0.73 23.22 2.46
C LEU A 314 -0.30 21.83 2.98
N ALA A 315 0.96 21.46 2.76
CA ALA A 315 1.50 20.20 3.26
C ALA A 315 1.51 20.12 4.80
N ASP A 316 1.66 21.26 5.48
CA ASP A 316 1.70 21.37 6.93
C ASP A 316 0.37 21.79 7.57
N ASP A 317 -0.66 22.07 6.78
CA ASP A 317 -2.00 22.39 7.22
C ASP A 317 -2.62 21.21 8.00
N ILE A 318 -2.88 21.41 9.29
CA ILE A 318 -3.37 20.36 10.19
C ILE A 318 -4.83 19.97 9.96
N ASP A 319 -5.61 20.84 9.33
CA ASP A 319 -7.03 20.61 9.06
C ASP A 319 -7.25 19.88 7.74
N ARG A 320 -6.39 20.15 6.77
CA ARG A 320 -6.50 19.63 5.39
C ARG A 320 -5.54 18.50 5.08
N SER A 321 -4.31 18.50 5.65
CA SER A 321 -3.27 17.55 5.30
C SER A 321 -3.31 16.30 6.18
N LEU A 322 -3.44 15.13 5.55
CA LEU A 322 -3.42 13.82 6.20
C LEU A 322 -2.04 13.16 6.22
N ILE A 323 -1.00 13.85 5.78
CA ILE A 323 0.34 13.27 5.55
C ILE A 323 0.92 12.65 6.84
N ARG A 324 0.73 13.29 7.98
CA ARG A 324 1.18 12.77 9.29
C ARG A 324 0.37 11.55 9.73
N GLU A 325 -0.95 11.60 9.51
CA GLU A 325 -1.85 10.49 9.84
C GLU A 325 -1.54 9.25 8.99
N GLN A 326 -1.20 9.40 7.70
CA GLN A 326 -0.77 8.29 6.85
C GLN A 326 0.45 7.55 7.47
N VAL A 327 1.39 8.26 8.08
CA VAL A 327 2.55 7.64 8.74
C VAL A 327 2.11 6.81 9.96
N GLU A 328 1.21 7.34 10.77
CA GLU A 328 0.65 6.64 11.93
C GLU A 328 -0.11 5.37 11.49
N MET A 329 -1.03 5.50 10.53
CA MET A 329 -1.79 4.37 9.98
C MET A 329 -0.86 3.31 9.39
N GLY A 330 0.30 3.71 8.89
CA GLY A 330 1.28 2.78 8.33
C GLY A 330 1.76 1.71 9.31
N VAL A 331 1.93 2.02 10.58
CA VAL A 331 2.32 1.03 11.59
C VAL A 331 1.14 0.10 11.92
N ALA A 332 -0.05 0.65 12.16
CA ALA A 332 -1.25 -0.10 12.52
C ALA A 332 -1.65 -1.10 11.42
N VAL A 333 -1.67 -0.66 10.16
CA VAL A 333 -1.98 -1.52 9.01
C VAL A 333 -0.97 -2.66 8.86
N ARG A 334 0.33 -2.40 9.05
CA ARG A 334 1.34 -3.44 8.99
C ARG A 334 1.22 -4.43 10.14
N MET A 335 0.83 -3.99 11.35
CA MET A 335 0.47 -4.89 12.45
C MET A 335 -0.72 -5.77 12.07
N ALA A 336 -1.77 -5.21 11.47
CA ALA A 336 -2.93 -5.97 11.00
C ALA A 336 -2.55 -7.03 9.95
N VAL A 337 -1.70 -6.67 8.98
CA VAL A 337 -1.20 -7.60 7.96
C VAL A 337 -0.39 -8.74 8.58
N PHE A 338 0.54 -8.45 9.48
CA PHE A 338 1.29 -9.48 10.21
C PHE A 338 0.36 -10.40 11.00
N HIS A 339 -0.62 -9.84 11.71
CA HIS A 339 -1.60 -10.63 12.47
C HIS A 339 -2.40 -11.56 11.56
N ALA A 340 -2.91 -11.08 10.42
CA ALA A 340 -3.69 -11.88 9.49
C ALA A 340 -2.88 -13.06 8.91
N LEU A 341 -1.61 -12.85 8.57
CA LEU A 341 -0.74 -13.88 8.00
C LEU A 341 -0.34 -14.96 9.02
N THR A 342 -0.14 -14.62 10.28
CA THR A 342 0.30 -15.57 11.31
C THR A 342 -0.79 -16.47 11.86
N ARG A 343 -2.05 -16.06 11.81
CA ARG A 343 -3.19 -16.92 12.18
C ARG A 343 -3.32 -18.15 11.28
N ASN A 344 -2.97 -18.00 10.01
CA ASN A 344 -3.06 -19.12 9.05
C ASN A 344 -2.01 -20.20 9.25
N ASN A 345 -0.86 -19.87 9.89
CA ASN A 345 0.22 -20.86 10.13
C ASN A 345 -0.03 -21.76 11.36
N ARG A 346 -0.93 -21.38 12.27
CA ARG A 346 -1.25 -22.19 13.47
C ARG A 346 -2.13 -23.42 13.17
N SER A 347 -2.77 -23.50 12.01
CA SER A 347 -3.62 -24.64 11.63
C SER A 347 -2.85 -25.78 10.94
N ASN A 348 -1.53 -25.70 10.79
CA ASN A 348 -0.69 -26.71 10.15
C ASN A 348 0.22 -27.46 11.12
N VAL A 349 0.08 -27.25 12.44
CA VAL A 349 0.84 -27.98 13.50
C VAL A 349 -0.19 -28.68 14.39
N THR A 350 -0.81 -29.72 13.85
CA THR A 350 -1.44 -30.83 14.59
C THR A 350 -1.40 -32.08 13.72
#